data_c25b441573bae1d71d55d2563823eb75
#
_entry.id   c25b441573bae1d71d55d2563823eb75
#
_cell.length_a   1.000
_cell.length_b   1.000
_cell.length_c   1.000
_cell.angle_alpha   90.00
_cell.angle_beta   90.00
_cell.angle_gamma   90.00
#
_symmetry.space_group_name_H-M   'P 1'
#
loop_
_entity.id
_entity.type
_entity.pdbx_description
1 polymer ?
#
loop_
_entity_poly.entity_id
_entity_poly.type
_entity_poly.pdbx_seq_one_letter_code
_entity_poly.pdbx_strand_id
1 'polypeptide(L)'
;MLGVWLYLLSQCILFSQHSYASKLGYKSTDKVIILHVDDVGMSYESNHGAIDALEKGVARSWSIMMPCPWVPEIFHYLKKHPLTDAGLHLTLTAEWKEYRWEPLAGANIVPGLIDHEGAMHSNVADVVKHASAEEVYLEIKAQLDRSRKMNWEPTHLDSHMGTLFAQPAFLSKYLQLGKEEHIPLMFPGGHNTLMMKSNPVDEKTLQFMREEGKKLWESGLPVIDDLHNLSYGWKPNANLKSAKEIRKYKTLKYIESFKELRPGITFVIMHCAISSEIFPHITDSGGIRRGDLETMMDPDFKKFLTKEGIIVTTFRELSERRKNTNY
;
A
#
# COMPACT_ATOMS: atom_id res chain seq x y z
N MET A 1 -42.13 8.18 -11.59
CA MET A 1 -40.88 8.90 -11.28
C MET A 1 -40.50 8.93 -9.80
N LEU A 2 -41.42 8.92 -8.84
CA LEU A 2 -41.12 8.88 -7.39
C LEU A 2 -40.37 7.60 -6.93
N GLY A 3 -40.66 6.45 -7.52
CA GLY A 3 -40.05 5.17 -7.09
C GLY A 3 -38.56 5.03 -7.38
N VAL A 4 -38.06 5.63 -8.45
CA VAL A 4 -36.65 5.59 -8.83
C VAL A 4 -35.79 6.46 -7.92
N TRP A 5 -36.32 7.60 -7.46
CA TRP A 5 -35.63 8.49 -6.53
C TRP A 5 -35.51 7.87 -5.11
N LEU A 6 -36.55 7.17 -4.66
CA LEU A 6 -36.53 6.45 -3.39
C LEU A 6 -35.54 5.27 -3.42
N TYR A 7 -35.39 4.57 -4.55
CA TYR A 7 -34.46 3.46 -4.71
C TYR A 7 -33.00 3.92 -4.71
N LEU A 8 -32.70 5.05 -5.39
CA LEU A 8 -31.39 5.66 -5.41
C LEU A 8 -30.98 6.23 -4.04
N LEU A 9 -31.92 6.85 -3.31
CA LEU A 9 -31.68 7.32 -1.95
C LEU A 9 -31.47 6.17 -0.97
N SER A 10 -32.21 5.06 -1.12
CA SER A 10 -32.04 3.86 -0.28
C SER A 10 -30.68 3.18 -0.53
N GLN A 11 -30.21 3.13 -1.76
CA GLN A 11 -28.88 2.60 -2.10
C GLN A 11 -27.76 3.48 -1.54
N CYS A 12 -27.89 4.82 -1.62
CA CYS A 12 -26.92 5.73 -1.01
C CYS A 12 -26.89 5.60 0.53
N ILE A 13 -28.02 5.42 1.17
CA ILE A 13 -28.13 5.28 2.63
C ILE A 13 -27.56 3.92 3.09
N LEU A 14 -27.79 2.84 2.35
CA LEU A 14 -27.25 1.52 2.67
C LEU A 14 -25.70 1.45 2.53
N PHE A 15 -25.13 2.12 1.54
CA PHE A 15 -23.66 2.21 1.40
C PHE A 15 -23.01 3.08 2.48
N SER A 16 -23.71 4.11 2.98
CA SER A 16 -23.22 5.02 4.02
C SER A 16 -23.16 4.36 5.41
N GLN A 17 -24.03 3.40 5.71
CA GLN A 17 -24.09 2.76 7.03
C GLN A 17 -23.01 1.71 7.30
N HIS A 18 -22.20 1.33 6.33
CA HIS A 18 -21.26 0.22 6.46
C HIS A 18 -19.79 0.56 6.13
N SER A 19 -19.42 1.82 5.90
CA SER A 19 -18.00 2.16 5.70
C SER A 19 -17.23 2.06 7.03
N TYR A 20 -16.01 1.55 6.95
CA TYR A 20 -15.11 1.52 8.11
C TYR A 20 -14.71 2.92 8.56
N ALA A 21 -14.69 3.90 7.64
CA ALA A 21 -14.52 5.30 8.00
C ALA A 21 -15.56 5.75 9.03
N SER A 22 -16.83 5.48 8.80
CA SER A 22 -17.91 5.86 9.75
C SER A 22 -17.74 5.17 11.10
N LYS A 23 -17.33 3.89 11.10
CA LYS A 23 -17.05 3.15 12.35
C LYS A 23 -15.86 3.74 13.13
N LEU A 24 -14.93 4.43 12.46
CA LEU A 24 -13.78 5.11 13.05
C LEU A 24 -14.05 6.59 13.39
N GLY A 25 -15.32 7.03 13.35
CA GLY A 25 -15.75 8.36 13.78
C GLY A 25 -15.60 9.46 12.72
N TYR A 26 -15.35 9.11 11.45
CA TYR A 26 -15.48 10.03 10.33
C TYR A 26 -16.96 10.19 9.95
N LYS A 27 -17.32 11.30 9.31
CA LYS A 27 -18.69 11.49 8.81
C LYS A 27 -18.97 10.49 7.69
N SER A 28 -20.20 10.10 7.50
CA SER A 28 -20.62 9.17 6.44
C SER A 28 -20.37 9.68 5.02
N THR A 29 -20.11 10.97 4.86
CA THR A 29 -19.77 11.63 3.59
C THR A 29 -18.28 11.86 3.39
N ASP A 30 -17.44 11.59 4.41
CA ASP A 30 -16.03 11.91 4.35
C ASP A 30 -15.29 10.97 3.39
N LYS A 31 -14.48 11.55 2.52
CA LYS A 31 -13.50 10.88 1.69
C LYS A 31 -12.16 10.92 2.43
N VAL A 32 -11.74 9.78 2.95
CA VAL A 32 -10.53 9.63 3.75
C VAL A 32 -9.51 8.84 2.93
N ILE A 33 -8.27 9.29 2.86
CA ILE A 33 -7.23 8.61 2.10
C ILE A 33 -5.97 8.40 2.95
N ILE A 34 -5.29 7.28 2.69
CA ILE A 34 -3.91 7.08 3.12
C ILE A 34 -3.03 7.25 1.87
N LEU A 35 -2.28 8.36 1.79
CA LEU A 35 -1.28 8.57 0.75
C LEU A 35 -0.01 7.80 1.14
N HIS A 36 0.20 6.64 0.50
CA HIS A 36 1.16 5.64 0.91
C HIS A 36 2.26 5.41 -0.13
N VAL A 37 3.51 5.41 0.33
CA VAL A 37 4.67 5.19 -0.53
C VAL A 37 5.23 3.78 -0.32
N ASP A 38 5.15 2.95 -1.36
CA ASP A 38 5.72 1.60 -1.40
C ASP A 38 7.24 1.62 -1.69
N ASP A 39 7.88 0.48 -1.53
CA ASP A 39 9.28 0.18 -1.90
C ASP A 39 10.36 0.97 -1.15
N VAL A 40 10.10 1.43 0.06
CA VAL A 40 11.11 2.05 0.91
C VAL A 40 12.12 0.99 1.38
N GLY A 41 13.40 1.34 1.45
CA GLY A 41 14.47 0.40 1.76
C GLY A 41 15.05 -0.31 0.53
N MET A 42 14.38 -0.22 -0.63
CA MET A 42 14.82 -0.83 -1.86
C MET A 42 16.15 -0.23 -2.34
N SER A 43 16.22 1.07 -2.52
CA SER A 43 17.39 1.80 -3.01
C SER A 43 17.52 3.17 -2.34
N TYR A 44 18.68 3.82 -2.55
CA TYR A 44 18.88 5.19 -2.13
C TYR A 44 17.81 6.13 -2.70
N GLU A 45 17.48 5.98 -3.99
CA GLU A 45 16.51 6.83 -4.68
C GLU A 45 15.09 6.66 -4.14
N SER A 46 14.69 5.43 -3.82
CA SER A 46 13.39 5.14 -3.19
C SER A 46 13.31 5.71 -1.79
N ASN A 47 14.36 5.58 -0.99
CA ASN A 47 14.42 6.14 0.35
C ASN A 47 14.26 7.67 0.33
N HIS A 48 15.09 8.36 -0.48
CA HIS A 48 15.05 9.81 -0.57
C HIS A 48 13.79 10.34 -1.23
N GLY A 49 13.23 9.60 -2.18
CA GLY A 49 11.91 9.91 -2.76
C GLY A 49 10.79 9.83 -1.73
N ALA A 50 10.79 8.79 -0.90
CA ALA A 50 9.81 8.64 0.17
C ALA A 50 9.96 9.72 1.25
N ILE A 51 11.18 10.01 1.70
CA ILE A 51 11.47 11.08 2.67
C ILE A 51 10.98 12.43 2.13
N ASP A 52 11.31 12.78 0.90
CA ASP A 52 10.88 14.03 0.27
C ASP A 52 9.34 14.10 0.13
N ALA A 53 8.69 12.99 -0.22
CA ALA A 53 7.24 12.93 -0.32
C ALA A 53 6.53 13.18 1.03
N LEU A 54 7.12 12.73 2.15
CA LEU A 54 6.58 12.94 3.48
C LEU A 54 6.91 14.33 4.04
N GLU A 55 8.19 14.76 3.96
CA GLU A 55 8.65 16.00 4.58
C GLU A 55 8.23 17.24 3.80
N LYS A 56 8.33 17.19 2.48
CA LYS A 56 8.07 18.32 1.59
C LYS A 56 6.72 18.24 0.89
N GLY A 57 6.11 17.05 0.89
CA GLY A 57 4.88 16.75 0.17
C GLY A 57 3.67 16.50 1.07
N VAL A 58 2.69 15.79 0.49
CA VAL A 58 1.41 15.45 1.13
C VAL A 58 1.30 13.98 1.55
N ALA A 59 2.26 13.12 1.18
CA ALA A 59 2.31 11.74 1.65
C ALA A 59 2.47 11.69 3.18
N ARG A 60 1.92 10.63 3.82
CA ARG A 60 1.96 10.51 5.29
C ARG A 60 2.27 9.10 5.77
N SER A 61 2.38 8.14 4.87
CA SER A 61 2.59 6.74 5.16
C SER A 61 3.55 6.11 4.15
N TRP A 62 4.28 5.09 4.57
CA TRP A 62 5.10 4.25 3.69
C TRP A 62 5.26 2.83 4.21
N SER A 63 5.79 1.91 3.37
CA SER A 63 6.18 0.56 3.79
C SER A 63 7.57 0.16 3.29
N ILE A 64 8.24 -0.70 4.09
CA ILE A 64 9.68 -0.99 3.98
C ILE A 64 9.88 -2.44 3.50
N MET A 65 10.65 -2.61 2.43
CA MET A 65 11.10 -3.90 1.89
C MET A 65 12.28 -4.45 2.71
N MET A 66 11.99 -5.21 3.75
CA MET A 66 12.99 -5.68 4.71
C MET A 66 14.15 -6.51 4.12
N PRO A 67 13.99 -7.31 3.04
CA PRO A 67 15.11 -8.01 2.42
C PRO A 67 16.12 -7.10 1.74
N CYS A 68 15.74 -5.87 1.41
CA CYS A 68 16.54 -4.96 0.59
C CYS A 68 17.70 -4.29 1.34
N PRO A 69 18.80 -3.91 0.61
CA PRO A 69 20.05 -3.48 1.25
C PRO A 69 20.04 -2.05 1.81
N TRP A 70 19.09 -1.17 1.40
CA TRP A 70 19.03 0.24 1.87
C TRP A 70 18.15 0.42 3.11
N VAL A 71 17.65 -0.64 3.69
CA VAL A 71 16.87 -0.66 4.95
C VAL A 71 17.59 0.04 6.11
N PRO A 72 18.92 -0.13 6.36
CA PRO A 72 19.59 0.53 7.47
C PRO A 72 19.48 2.05 7.48
N GLU A 73 19.49 2.71 6.30
CA GLU A 73 19.33 4.16 6.20
C GLU A 73 17.96 4.62 6.73
N ILE A 74 16.90 3.91 6.34
CA ILE A 74 15.54 4.21 6.79
C ILE A 74 15.39 4.02 8.30
N PHE A 75 16.05 3.03 8.89
CA PHE A 75 16.04 2.86 10.33
C PHE A 75 16.75 4.00 11.08
N HIS A 76 17.83 4.56 10.51
CA HIS A 76 18.45 5.76 11.05
C HIS A 76 17.52 6.98 10.97
N TYR A 77 16.72 7.08 9.91
CA TYR A 77 15.69 8.11 9.78
C TYR A 77 14.58 7.90 10.82
N LEU A 78 14.01 6.70 10.93
CA LEU A 78 12.92 6.38 11.88
C LEU A 78 13.30 6.61 13.34
N LYS A 79 14.56 6.37 13.74
CA LYS A 79 15.05 6.70 15.08
C LYS A 79 14.94 8.20 15.41
N LYS A 80 15.06 9.07 14.40
CA LYS A 80 14.91 10.53 14.57
C LYS A 80 13.45 10.97 14.42
N HIS A 81 12.62 10.16 13.77
CA HIS A 81 11.23 10.44 13.44
C HIS A 81 10.30 9.30 13.91
N PRO A 82 10.20 9.03 15.23
CA PRO A 82 9.51 7.84 15.77
C PRO A 82 8.00 7.82 15.55
N LEU A 83 7.41 8.96 15.18
CA LEU A 83 5.97 9.08 14.89
C LEU A 83 5.63 8.84 13.41
N THR A 84 6.60 8.56 12.56
CA THR A 84 6.36 8.23 11.16
C THR A 84 5.45 7.01 11.04
N ASP A 85 4.44 7.09 10.19
CA ASP A 85 3.59 5.94 9.84
C ASP A 85 4.34 5.06 8.85
N ALA A 86 4.96 4.01 9.37
CA ALA A 86 5.84 3.12 8.61
C ALA A 86 5.41 1.67 8.79
N GLY A 87 5.10 1.00 7.68
CA GLY A 87 4.70 -0.40 7.61
C GLY A 87 5.80 -1.31 7.06
N LEU A 88 5.51 -2.60 7.00
CA LEU A 88 6.30 -3.59 6.28
C LEU A 88 5.69 -3.86 4.91
N HIS A 89 6.48 -3.63 3.85
CA HIS A 89 6.19 -4.05 2.50
C HIS A 89 6.66 -5.50 2.32
N LEU A 90 5.79 -6.44 2.72
CA LEU A 90 6.12 -7.87 2.78
C LEU A 90 6.52 -8.37 1.39
N THR A 91 7.78 -8.68 1.25
CA THR A 91 8.46 -8.90 -0.03
C THR A 91 8.76 -10.38 -0.22
N LEU A 92 8.23 -10.94 -1.32
CA LEU A 92 8.40 -12.36 -1.70
C LEU A 92 8.97 -12.54 -3.10
N THR A 93 9.32 -11.43 -3.76
CA THR A 93 9.90 -11.40 -5.11
C THR A 93 11.11 -10.49 -5.15
N ALA A 94 12.02 -10.71 -6.12
CA ALA A 94 13.14 -9.82 -6.46
C ALA A 94 13.16 -9.68 -7.98
N GLU A 95 12.39 -8.73 -8.53
CA GLU A 95 11.99 -8.70 -9.94
C GLU A 95 13.02 -8.10 -10.89
N TRP A 96 14.05 -7.40 -10.38
CA TRP A 96 15.03 -6.75 -11.24
C TRP A 96 16.20 -7.67 -11.62
N LYS A 97 16.74 -7.50 -12.79
CA LYS A 97 17.74 -8.39 -13.35
C LYS A 97 19.10 -8.28 -12.65
N GLU A 98 19.57 -7.06 -12.44
CA GLU A 98 20.92 -6.78 -11.93
C GLU A 98 20.91 -6.40 -10.42
N TYR A 99 19.73 -6.45 -9.77
CA TYR A 99 19.56 -6.02 -8.39
C TYR A 99 18.60 -6.94 -7.67
N ARG A 100 19.15 -7.95 -7.01
CA ARG A 100 18.44 -9.09 -6.44
C ARG A 100 18.71 -9.23 -4.94
N TRP A 101 17.80 -9.86 -4.21
CA TRP A 101 17.94 -10.16 -2.79
C TRP A 101 17.41 -11.55 -2.45
N GLU A 102 17.92 -12.08 -1.33
CA GLU A 102 17.54 -13.37 -0.78
C GLU A 102 16.44 -13.22 0.29
N PRO A 103 15.69 -14.29 0.59
CA PRO A 103 14.74 -14.30 1.71
C PRO A 103 15.48 -14.22 3.05
N LEU A 104 14.86 -13.53 4.02
CA LEU A 104 15.39 -13.35 5.37
C LEU A 104 15.28 -14.59 6.25
N ALA A 105 14.32 -15.48 5.96
CA ALA A 105 14.23 -16.79 6.63
C ALA A 105 15.40 -17.72 6.27
N GLY A 106 16.07 -17.44 5.13
CA GLY A 106 17.20 -18.21 4.61
C GLY A 106 16.81 -19.32 3.63
N ALA A 107 17.68 -19.55 2.66
CA ALA A 107 17.48 -20.47 1.54
C ALA A 107 17.06 -21.90 1.94
N ASN A 108 17.64 -22.41 3.02
CA ASN A 108 17.36 -23.77 3.49
C ASN A 108 16.00 -23.92 4.20
N ILE A 109 15.41 -22.81 4.63
CA ILE A 109 14.11 -22.79 5.34
C ILE A 109 12.97 -22.59 4.38
N VAL A 110 13.19 -21.76 3.33
CA VAL A 110 12.17 -21.39 2.34
C VAL A 110 12.66 -21.65 0.90
N PRO A 111 13.07 -22.90 0.58
CA PRO A 111 13.64 -23.22 -0.74
C PRO A 111 12.68 -22.94 -1.90
N GLY A 112 11.35 -22.99 -1.67
CA GLY A 112 10.35 -22.67 -2.68
C GLY A 112 10.25 -21.19 -3.05
N LEU A 113 10.88 -20.29 -2.27
CA LEU A 113 10.94 -18.85 -2.59
C LEU A 113 12.15 -18.47 -3.45
N ILE A 114 13.06 -19.42 -3.73
CA ILE A 114 14.38 -19.14 -4.31
C ILE A 114 14.47 -19.68 -5.73
N ASP A 115 15.02 -18.86 -6.62
CA ASP A 115 15.32 -19.26 -7.99
C ASP A 115 16.74 -19.88 -8.13
N HIS A 116 17.13 -20.20 -9.35
CA HIS A 116 18.42 -20.84 -9.68
C HIS A 116 19.64 -19.92 -9.41
N GLU A 117 19.45 -18.60 -9.25
CA GLU A 117 20.50 -17.64 -8.90
C GLU A 117 20.67 -17.50 -7.37
N GLY A 118 19.84 -18.16 -6.58
CA GLY A 118 19.85 -18.05 -5.12
C GLY A 118 19.08 -16.84 -4.57
N ALA A 119 18.42 -16.07 -5.42
CA ALA A 119 17.59 -14.93 -5.04
C ALA A 119 16.10 -15.32 -4.98
N MET A 120 15.26 -14.47 -4.41
CA MET A 120 13.82 -14.64 -4.53
C MET A 120 13.39 -14.66 -6.01
N HIS A 121 12.33 -15.40 -6.34
CA HIS A 121 11.79 -15.42 -7.72
C HIS A 121 11.51 -14.02 -8.25
N SER A 122 11.72 -13.82 -9.55
CA SER A 122 11.55 -12.52 -10.18
C SER A 122 10.09 -12.10 -10.42
N ASN A 123 9.14 -13.00 -10.22
CA ASN A 123 7.73 -12.72 -10.48
C ASN A 123 6.79 -13.54 -9.59
N VAL A 124 5.57 -13.04 -9.46
CA VAL A 124 4.53 -13.63 -8.61
C VAL A 124 4.12 -15.04 -9.06
N ALA A 125 4.09 -15.29 -10.37
CA ALA A 125 3.66 -16.59 -10.90
C ALA A 125 4.61 -17.72 -10.48
N ASP A 126 5.92 -17.47 -10.47
CA ASP A 126 6.92 -18.43 -10.01
C ASP A 126 6.84 -18.67 -8.50
N VAL A 127 6.59 -17.61 -7.70
CA VAL A 127 6.33 -17.77 -6.25
C VAL A 127 5.11 -18.68 -6.03
N VAL A 128 4.00 -18.40 -6.71
CA VAL A 128 2.76 -19.23 -6.62
C VAL A 128 3.01 -20.68 -7.02
N LYS A 129 3.87 -20.91 -8.01
CA LYS A 129 4.17 -22.24 -8.53
C LYS A 129 5.06 -23.07 -7.61
N HIS A 130 6.01 -22.44 -6.91
CA HIS A 130 7.08 -23.16 -6.22
C HIS A 130 6.99 -23.06 -4.69
N ALA A 131 6.51 -21.95 -4.14
CA ALA A 131 6.46 -21.77 -2.70
C ALA A 131 5.20 -22.37 -2.07
N SER A 132 5.36 -23.00 -0.92
CA SER A 132 4.26 -23.40 -0.05
C SER A 132 3.79 -22.21 0.80
N ALA A 133 2.54 -22.28 1.28
CA ALA A 133 2.00 -21.27 2.19
C ALA A 133 2.79 -21.18 3.50
N GLU A 134 3.39 -22.29 3.95
CA GLU A 134 4.21 -22.29 5.16
C GLU A 134 5.52 -21.55 4.95
N GLU A 135 6.19 -21.75 3.82
CA GLU A 135 7.40 -21.00 3.46
C GLU A 135 7.11 -19.49 3.36
N VAL A 136 5.98 -19.12 2.75
CA VAL A 136 5.51 -17.72 2.72
C VAL A 136 5.33 -17.17 4.13
N TYR A 137 4.69 -17.92 5.03
CA TYR A 137 4.50 -17.49 6.42
C TYR A 137 5.83 -17.32 7.16
N LEU A 138 6.76 -18.28 7.03
CA LEU A 138 8.07 -18.20 7.65
C LEU A 138 8.87 -16.99 7.17
N GLU A 139 8.80 -16.66 5.89
CA GLU A 139 9.47 -15.49 5.33
C GLU A 139 8.86 -14.18 5.82
N ILE A 140 7.53 -14.00 5.74
CA ILE A 140 6.90 -12.75 6.19
C ILE A 140 7.07 -12.53 7.70
N LYS A 141 7.14 -13.62 8.49
CA LYS A 141 7.47 -13.54 9.91
C LYS A 141 8.92 -13.17 10.14
N ALA A 142 9.86 -13.70 9.35
CA ALA A 142 11.27 -13.32 9.43
C ALA A 142 11.50 -11.85 9.11
N GLN A 143 10.72 -11.28 8.18
CA GLN A 143 10.74 -9.85 7.88
C GLN A 143 10.27 -9.00 9.07
N LEU A 144 9.20 -9.41 9.75
CA LEU A 144 8.73 -8.78 11.00
C LEU A 144 9.76 -8.93 12.12
N ASP A 145 10.33 -10.12 12.30
CA ASP A 145 11.35 -10.37 13.33
C ASP A 145 12.61 -9.51 13.10
N ARG A 146 13.01 -9.29 11.84
CA ARG A 146 14.12 -8.37 11.51
C ARG A 146 13.82 -6.94 11.95
N SER A 147 12.60 -6.43 11.69
CA SER A 147 12.22 -5.07 12.12
C SER A 147 12.31 -4.91 13.63
N ARG A 148 11.83 -5.90 14.38
CA ARG A 148 11.88 -5.93 15.84
C ARG A 148 13.31 -6.02 16.38
N LYS A 149 14.19 -6.82 15.76
CA LYS A 149 15.63 -6.86 16.08
C LYS A 149 16.31 -5.50 15.84
N MET A 150 15.79 -4.69 14.95
CA MET A 150 16.25 -3.30 14.73
C MET A 150 15.56 -2.29 15.66
N ASN A 151 14.80 -2.76 16.67
CA ASN A 151 14.03 -1.96 17.64
C ASN A 151 12.95 -1.08 16.98
N TRP A 152 12.22 -1.64 16.03
CA TRP A 152 11.14 -0.94 15.37
C TRP A 152 9.93 -1.85 15.18
N GLU A 153 8.75 -1.33 15.54
CA GLU A 153 7.46 -1.99 15.36
C GLU A 153 6.70 -1.33 14.21
N PRO A 154 6.29 -2.10 13.18
CA PRO A 154 5.58 -1.54 12.05
C PRO A 154 4.16 -1.10 12.43
N THR A 155 3.67 -0.03 11.80
CA THR A 155 2.30 0.45 12.00
C THR A 155 1.26 -0.35 11.22
N HIS A 156 1.68 -1.04 10.17
CA HIS A 156 0.85 -1.87 9.30
C HIS A 156 1.69 -2.82 8.46
N LEU A 157 1.01 -3.74 7.78
CA LEU A 157 1.59 -4.64 6.80
C LEU A 157 0.88 -4.45 5.46
N ASP A 158 1.63 -4.57 4.37
CA ASP A 158 1.09 -4.65 3.01
C ASP A 158 1.89 -5.65 2.16
N SER A 159 1.68 -5.73 0.85
CA SER A 159 2.25 -6.80 0.02
C SER A 159 2.91 -6.25 -1.22
N HIS A 160 4.23 -6.44 -1.33
CA HIS A 160 4.97 -6.17 -2.56
C HIS A 160 4.41 -6.97 -3.73
N MET A 161 4.20 -6.30 -4.88
CA MET A 161 3.62 -6.87 -6.11
C MET A 161 2.27 -7.60 -5.91
N GLY A 162 1.59 -7.41 -4.78
CA GLY A 162 0.36 -8.12 -4.45
C GLY A 162 0.52 -9.62 -4.26
N THR A 163 1.73 -10.13 -4.05
CA THR A 163 2.06 -11.57 -4.00
C THR A 163 1.23 -12.32 -2.97
N LEU A 164 0.95 -11.69 -1.82
CA LEU A 164 0.13 -12.30 -0.76
C LEU A 164 -1.36 -12.43 -1.11
N PHE A 165 -1.81 -11.75 -2.18
CA PHE A 165 -3.18 -11.86 -2.71
C PHE A 165 -3.28 -12.80 -3.91
N ALA A 166 -2.16 -13.34 -4.40
CA ALA A 166 -2.11 -14.14 -5.62
C ALA A 166 -2.78 -15.51 -5.49
N GLN A 167 -2.89 -16.05 -4.27
CA GLN A 167 -3.66 -17.27 -4.01
C GLN A 167 -4.23 -17.29 -2.57
N PRO A 168 -5.36 -17.99 -2.35
CA PRO A 168 -6.04 -18.02 -1.05
C PRO A 168 -5.17 -18.48 0.12
N ALA A 169 -4.26 -19.43 -0.11
CA ALA A 169 -3.39 -19.96 0.92
C ALA A 169 -2.36 -18.92 1.41
N PHE A 170 -1.82 -18.08 0.52
CA PHE A 170 -0.91 -16.98 0.88
C PHE A 170 -1.67 -15.86 1.62
N LEU A 171 -2.86 -15.51 1.10
CA LEU A 171 -3.72 -14.52 1.77
C LEU A 171 -4.09 -14.96 3.19
N SER A 172 -4.37 -16.25 3.39
CA SER A 172 -4.66 -16.79 4.73
C SER A 172 -3.48 -16.58 5.69
N LYS A 173 -2.24 -16.77 5.25
CA LYS A 173 -1.01 -16.54 6.04
C LYS A 173 -0.78 -15.07 6.35
N TYR A 174 -1.06 -14.18 5.40
CA TYR A 174 -1.02 -12.73 5.61
C TYR A 174 -2.02 -12.26 6.67
N LEU A 175 -3.28 -12.70 6.55
CA LEU A 175 -4.34 -12.40 7.52
C LEU A 175 -4.03 -13.01 8.90
N GLN A 176 -3.44 -14.22 8.93
CA GLN A 176 -2.99 -14.88 10.15
C GLN A 176 -1.95 -14.03 10.86
N LEU A 177 -0.87 -13.60 10.18
CA LEU A 177 0.19 -12.79 10.76
C LEU A 177 -0.34 -11.49 11.36
N GLY A 178 -1.17 -10.73 10.62
CA GLY A 178 -1.72 -9.48 11.13
C GLY A 178 -2.60 -9.65 12.36
N LYS A 179 -3.40 -10.72 12.42
CA LYS A 179 -4.25 -11.04 13.58
C LYS A 179 -3.44 -11.50 14.79
N GLU A 180 -2.46 -12.38 14.61
CA GLU A 180 -1.61 -12.88 15.67
C GLU A 180 -0.75 -11.79 16.33
N GLU A 181 -0.24 -10.89 15.51
CA GLU A 181 0.67 -9.82 15.95
C GLU A 181 -0.06 -8.50 16.26
N HIS A 182 -1.38 -8.46 16.08
CA HIS A 182 -2.22 -7.25 16.23
C HIS A 182 -1.73 -6.05 15.40
N ILE A 183 -1.22 -6.31 14.21
CA ILE A 183 -0.73 -5.28 13.28
C ILE A 183 -1.78 -5.06 12.18
N PRO A 184 -2.22 -3.81 11.93
CA PRO A 184 -3.12 -3.48 10.82
C PRO A 184 -2.64 -4.00 9.47
N LEU A 185 -3.57 -4.37 8.61
CA LEU A 185 -3.29 -4.88 7.29
C LEU A 185 -3.82 -3.93 6.21
N MET A 186 -3.06 -3.73 5.15
CA MET A 186 -3.63 -3.24 3.90
C MET A 186 -4.55 -4.34 3.35
N PHE A 187 -5.83 -4.24 3.66
CA PHE A 187 -6.86 -5.17 3.22
C PHE A 187 -8.16 -4.41 2.93
N PRO A 188 -8.56 -4.31 1.64
CA PRO A 188 -9.76 -3.55 1.25
C PRO A 188 -11.02 -4.39 1.51
N GLY A 189 -11.55 -4.28 2.74
CA GLY A 189 -12.71 -5.02 3.22
C GLY A 189 -14.06 -4.31 3.02
N GLY A 190 -14.08 -3.13 2.38
CA GLY A 190 -15.28 -2.30 2.23
C GLY A 190 -15.93 -2.37 0.86
N HIS A 191 -16.20 -1.21 0.26
CA HIS A 191 -16.95 -1.13 -1.01
C HIS A 191 -16.15 -1.47 -2.27
N ASN A 192 -14.83 -1.36 -2.25
CA ASN A 192 -13.90 -1.79 -3.31
C ASN A 192 -14.15 -1.18 -4.71
N THR A 193 -14.67 0.05 -4.76
CA THR A 193 -15.10 0.67 -6.03
C THR A 193 -13.94 0.95 -6.99
N LEU A 194 -12.83 1.50 -6.50
CA LEU A 194 -11.65 1.78 -7.31
C LEU A 194 -10.82 0.53 -7.55
N MET A 195 -10.74 -0.35 -6.54
CA MET A 195 -10.09 -1.64 -6.68
C MET A 195 -10.70 -2.45 -7.84
N MET A 196 -12.03 -2.50 -7.92
CA MET A 196 -12.74 -3.19 -9.00
C MET A 196 -12.51 -2.60 -10.40
N LYS A 197 -12.12 -1.34 -10.51
CA LYS A 197 -11.76 -0.72 -11.81
C LYS A 197 -10.39 -1.16 -12.30
N SER A 198 -9.45 -1.34 -11.38
CA SER A 198 -8.07 -1.74 -11.69
C SER A 198 -7.89 -3.26 -11.73
N ASN A 199 -8.56 -3.97 -10.83
CA ASN A 199 -8.48 -5.42 -10.65
C ASN A 199 -9.90 -5.98 -10.47
N PRO A 200 -10.67 -6.15 -11.55
CA PRO A 200 -12.02 -6.70 -11.45
C PRO A 200 -11.98 -8.15 -10.95
N VAL A 201 -12.78 -8.42 -9.93
CA VAL A 201 -12.99 -9.76 -9.37
C VAL A 201 -14.47 -10.10 -9.38
N ASP A 202 -14.82 -11.38 -9.24
CA ASP A 202 -16.21 -11.83 -9.19
C ASP A 202 -16.89 -11.46 -7.85
N GLU A 203 -18.22 -11.54 -7.80
CA GLU A 203 -19.00 -11.19 -6.62
C GLU A 203 -18.69 -12.10 -5.42
N LYS A 204 -18.33 -13.38 -5.67
CA LYS A 204 -17.92 -14.31 -4.61
C LYS A 204 -16.65 -13.85 -3.92
N THR A 205 -15.67 -13.38 -4.69
CA THR A 205 -14.43 -12.81 -4.18
C THR A 205 -14.70 -11.52 -3.41
N LEU A 206 -15.56 -10.63 -3.92
CA LEU A 206 -15.95 -9.41 -3.21
C LEU A 206 -16.64 -9.71 -1.88
N GLN A 207 -17.55 -10.69 -1.85
CA GLN A 207 -18.20 -11.11 -0.63
C GLN A 207 -17.19 -11.67 0.37
N PHE A 208 -16.27 -12.53 -0.07
CA PHE A 208 -15.19 -13.03 0.77
C PHE A 208 -14.35 -11.88 1.36
N MET A 209 -14.00 -10.87 0.56
CA MET A 209 -13.24 -9.71 1.06
C MET A 209 -14.01 -8.94 2.14
N ARG A 210 -15.31 -8.75 1.97
CA ARG A 210 -16.17 -8.09 2.98
C ARG A 210 -16.25 -8.91 4.28
N GLU A 211 -16.36 -10.23 4.17
CA GLU A 211 -16.41 -11.13 5.33
C GLU A 211 -15.07 -11.16 6.08
N GLU A 212 -13.95 -11.23 5.39
CA GLU A 212 -12.63 -11.15 6.02
C GLU A 212 -12.37 -9.76 6.63
N GLY A 213 -12.78 -8.68 5.95
CA GLY A 213 -12.74 -7.33 6.50
C GLY A 213 -13.53 -7.22 7.80
N LYS A 214 -14.72 -7.86 7.89
CA LYS A 214 -15.50 -7.92 9.12
C LYS A 214 -14.76 -8.69 10.23
N LYS A 215 -14.15 -9.83 9.93
CA LYS A 215 -13.34 -10.60 10.89
C LYS A 215 -12.12 -9.82 11.39
N LEU A 216 -11.43 -9.08 10.51
CA LEU A 216 -10.33 -8.18 10.90
C LEU A 216 -10.83 -7.08 11.84
N TRP A 217 -11.97 -6.47 11.54
CA TRP A 217 -12.59 -5.49 12.42
C TRP A 217 -12.95 -6.09 13.79
N GLU A 218 -13.56 -7.27 13.82
CA GLU A 218 -13.91 -7.99 15.04
C GLU A 218 -12.68 -8.41 15.88
N SER A 219 -11.53 -8.60 15.23
CA SER A 219 -10.23 -8.83 15.92
C SER A 219 -9.59 -7.55 16.47
N GLY A 220 -10.25 -6.38 16.34
CA GLY A 220 -9.75 -5.12 16.88
C GLY A 220 -8.89 -4.30 15.91
N LEU A 221 -8.68 -4.77 14.67
CA LEU A 221 -7.88 -4.08 13.67
C LEU A 221 -8.71 -3.08 12.85
N PRO A 222 -8.17 -1.91 12.46
CA PRO A 222 -8.79 -1.04 11.48
C PRO A 222 -8.80 -1.69 10.10
N VAL A 223 -9.82 -1.40 9.30
CA VAL A 223 -9.99 -1.93 7.94
C VAL A 223 -10.20 -0.76 6.98
N ILE A 224 -9.68 -0.86 5.77
CA ILE A 224 -9.89 0.13 4.71
C ILE A 224 -11.09 -0.24 3.83
N ASP A 225 -11.72 0.77 3.22
CA ASP A 225 -12.93 0.59 2.41
C ASP A 225 -12.63 0.34 0.93
N ASP A 226 -11.49 0.84 0.43
CA ASP A 226 -11.13 0.77 -0.99
C ASP A 226 -9.62 0.82 -1.21
N LEU A 227 -9.18 0.46 -2.42
CA LEU A 227 -7.80 0.48 -2.87
C LEU A 227 -7.67 1.24 -4.19
N HIS A 228 -6.76 2.21 -4.23
CA HIS A 228 -6.33 2.91 -5.42
C HIS A 228 -4.89 2.52 -5.78
N ASN A 229 -4.73 1.69 -6.81
CA ASN A 229 -3.42 1.18 -7.27
C ASN A 229 -3.14 1.50 -8.74
N LEU A 230 -3.66 2.63 -9.25
CA LEU A 230 -3.63 2.98 -10.67
C LEU A 230 -2.33 3.65 -11.10
N SER A 231 -1.61 4.28 -10.18
CA SER A 231 -0.51 5.22 -10.52
C SER A 231 0.64 4.55 -11.25
N TYR A 232 0.93 3.28 -10.96
CA TYR A 232 2.01 2.54 -11.62
C TYR A 232 1.74 2.30 -13.12
N GLY A 233 0.48 2.24 -13.52
CA GLY A 233 0.06 2.16 -14.92
C GLY A 233 0.17 3.50 -15.70
N TRP A 234 0.33 4.63 -15.02
CA TRP A 234 0.40 5.95 -15.66
C TRP A 234 1.84 6.29 -16.06
N LYS A 235 2.31 5.65 -17.12
CA LYS A 235 3.65 5.88 -17.66
C LYS A 235 3.71 7.27 -18.31
N PRO A 236 4.63 8.16 -17.87
CA PRO A 236 4.88 9.40 -18.60
C PRO A 236 5.35 9.08 -20.02
N ASN A 237 4.86 9.84 -20.99
CA ASN A 237 5.33 9.71 -22.38
C ASN A 237 6.85 10.03 -22.43
N ALA A 238 7.62 9.28 -23.21
CA ALA A 238 9.06 9.49 -23.40
C ALA A 238 9.45 10.92 -23.86
N ASN A 239 8.50 11.70 -24.39
CA ASN A 239 8.69 13.10 -24.73
C ASN A 239 8.64 14.05 -23.52
N LEU A 240 8.09 13.61 -22.37
CA LEU A 240 8.07 14.38 -21.12
C LEU A 240 9.41 14.25 -20.43
N LYS A 241 10.32 15.20 -20.63
CA LYS A 241 11.70 15.11 -20.13
C LYS A 241 11.93 15.94 -18.87
N SER A 242 11.17 17.00 -18.66
CA SER A 242 11.33 17.85 -17.48
C SER A 242 10.49 17.39 -16.29
N ALA A 243 11.00 17.60 -15.08
CA ALA A 243 10.26 17.34 -13.84
C ALA A 243 8.89 18.07 -13.83
N LYS A 244 8.83 19.29 -14.38
CA LYS A 244 7.60 20.09 -14.49
C LYS A 244 6.55 19.43 -15.37
N GLU A 245 6.94 18.87 -16.52
CA GLU A 245 6.01 18.20 -17.44
C GLU A 245 5.51 16.88 -16.83
N ILE A 246 6.40 16.10 -16.24
CA ILE A 246 6.07 14.86 -15.54
C ILE A 246 5.10 15.13 -14.38
N ARG A 247 5.39 16.14 -13.56
CA ARG A 247 4.51 16.62 -12.48
C ARG A 247 3.12 16.94 -13.00
N LYS A 248 3.01 17.82 -13.99
CA LYS A 248 1.73 18.22 -14.57
C LYS A 248 0.93 17.02 -15.06
N TYR A 249 1.57 16.09 -15.76
CA TYR A 249 0.92 14.87 -16.26
C TYR A 249 0.37 14.02 -15.15
N LYS A 250 1.21 13.66 -14.16
CA LYS A 250 0.82 12.76 -13.06
C LYS A 250 -0.18 13.43 -12.11
N THR A 251 0.00 14.71 -11.78
CA THR A 251 -0.95 15.47 -10.95
C THR A 251 -2.34 15.48 -11.56
N LEU A 252 -2.46 15.70 -12.87
CA LEU A 252 -3.76 15.65 -13.56
C LEU A 252 -4.39 14.26 -13.48
N LYS A 253 -3.60 13.19 -13.64
CA LYS A 253 -4.08 11.80 -13.49
C LYS A 253 -4.62 11.51 -12.10
N TYR A 254 -3.90 11.93 -11.05
CA TYR A 254 -4.37 11.78 -9.67
C TYR A 254 -5.65 12.58 -9.42
N ILE A 255 -5.69 13.85 -9.83
CA ILE A 255 -6.89 14.70 -9.69
C ILE A 255 -8.09 14.07 -10.41
N GLU A 256 -7.91 13.56 -11.62
CA GLU A 256 -8.96 12.91 -12.39
C GLU A 256 -9.49 11.67 -11.68
N SER A 257 -8.60 10.78 -11.22
CA SER A 257 -8.99 9.57 -10.53
C SER A 257 -9.62 9.83 -9.15
N PHE A 258 -9.17 10.86 -8.44
CA PHE A 258 -9.70 11.21 -7.11
C PHE A 258 -11.11 11.83 -7.14
N LYS A 259 -11.57 12.30 -8.29
CA LYS A 259 -12.99 12.68 -8.46
C LYS A 259 -13.93 11.48 -8.29
N GLU A 260 -13.43 10.27 -8.49
CA GLU A 260 -14.18 9.02 -8.36
C GLU A 260 -14.13 8.41 -6.94
N LEU A 261 -13.36 8.99 -6.02
CA LEU A 261 -13.35 8.58 -4.61
C LEU A 261 -14.76 8.61 -4.04
N ARG A 262 -15.15 7.52 -3.40
CA ARG A 262 -16.38 7.44 -2.60
C ARG A 262 -16.08 7.73 -1.12
N PRO A 263 -17.11 8.08 -0.33
CA PRO A 263 -16.98 8.10 1.12
C PRO A 263 -16.48 6.77 1.66
N GLY A 264 -15.49 6.84 2.57
CA GLY A 264 -14.77 5.68 3.09
C GLY A 264 -13.28 5.96 3.18
N ILE A 265 -12.50 4.95 3.62
CA ILE A 265 -11.04 5.00 3.68
C ILE A 265 -10.48 4.34 2.44
N THR A 266 -9.78 5.09 1.59
CA THR A 266 -9.08 4.57 0.42
C THR A 266 -7.58 4.55 0.67
N PHE A 267 -6.95 3.38 0.54
CA PHE A 267 -5.49 3.25 0.52
C PHE A 267 -4.99 3.56 -0.89
N VAL A 268 -4.07 4.52 -1.01
CA VAL A 268 -3.56 5.00 -2.30
C VAL A 268 -2.09 4.61 -2.43
N ILE A 269 -1.82 3.63 -3.28
CA ILE A 269 -0.47 3.14 -3.57
C ILE A 269 0.24 4.11 -4.50
N MET A 270 1.46 4.48 -4.16
CA MET A 270 2.39 5.21 -5.01
C MET A 270 3.82 4.77 -4.76
N HIS A 271 4.70 5.07 -5.70
CA HIS A 271 6.11 4.72 -5.62
C HIS A 271 6.95 5.98 -5.86
N CYS A 272 7.49 6.57 -4.82
CA CYS A 272 8.26 7.80 -4.93
C CYS A 272 9.76 7.50 -5.02
N ALA A 273 10.43 8.06 -6.03
CA ALA A 273 11.89 7.99 -6.12
C ALA A 273 12.48 9.28 -6.70
N ILE A 274 13.65 9.67 -6.19
CA ILE A 274 14.48 10.70 -6.85
C ILE A 274 15.14 10.13 -8.09
N SER A 275 15.65 10.99 -8.96
CA SER A 275 16.42 10.56 -10.13
C SER A 275 17.91 10.53 -9.80
N SER A 276 18.62 9.51 -10.29
CA SER A 276 20.09 9.42 -10.29
C SER A 276 20.58 8.75 -11.57
N GLU A 277 21.88 8.71 -11.78
CA GLU A 277 22.50 7.96 -12.88
C GLU A 277 22.44 6.44 -12.64
N ILE A 278 22.34 6.00 -11.39
CA ILE A 278 22.33 4.58 -11.01
C ILE A 278 20.94 3.95 -11.15
N PHE A 279 19.88 4.71 -10.83
CA PHE A 279 18.53 4.17 -10.76
C PHE A 279 18.01 3.46 -12.02
N PRO A 280 18.35 3.94 -13.26
CA PRO A 280 18.01 3.21 -14.49
C PRO A 280 18.68 1.84 -14.66
N HIS A 281 19.75 1.56 -13.90
CA HIS A 281 20.38 0.23 -13.85
C HIS A 281 19.69 -0.72 -12.86
N ILE A 282 18.83 -0.18 -11.98
CA ILE A 282 18.01 -0.97 -11.05
C ILE A 282 16.67 -1.27 -11.70
N THR A 283 15.97 -0.25 -12.21
CA THR A 283 14.59 -0.38 -12.71
C THR A 283 14.30 0.55 -13.90
N ASP A 284 13.43 0.11 -14.80
CA ASP A 284 12.90 0.91 -15.90
C ASP A 284 11.71 1.82 -15.49
N SER A 285 11.23 1.70 -14.25
CA SER A 285 10.08 2.45 -13.73
C SER A 285 10.43 3.85 -13.20
N GLY A 286 11.67 4.31 -13.34
CA GLY A 286 12.15 5.58 -12.78
C GLY A 286 11.28 6.79 -13.13
N GLY A 287 10.76 6.89 -14.35
CA GLY A 287 9.88 7.98 -14.77
C GLY A 287 8.50 7.96 -14.06
N ILE A 288 7.97 6.77 -13.80
CA ILE A 288 6.70 6.58 -13.06
C ILE A 288 6.88 7.05 -11.61
N ARG A 289 7.94 6.55 -10.95
CA ARG A 289 8.28 6.81 -9.55
C ARG A 289 8.62 8.29 -9.31
N ARG A 290 9.36 8.90 -10.24
CA ARG A 290 9.60 10.34 -10.22
C ARG A 290 8.29 11.12 -10.33
N GLY A 291 7.36 10.69 -11.18
CA GLY A 291 6.07 11.33 -11.35
C GLY A 291 5.20 11.29 -10.10
N ASP A 292 5.23 10.19 -9.35
CA ASP A 292 4.54 10.08 -8.07
C ASP A 292 5.14 11.05 -7.04
N LEU A 293 6.47 11.11 -6.91
CA LEU A 293 7.16 12.06 -6.05
C LEU A 293 6.81 13.51 -6.40
N GLU A 294 6.91 13.87 -7.67
CA GLU A 294 6.62 15.22 -8.14
C GLU A 294 5.16 15.63 -7.86
N THR A 295 4.21 14.68 -7.95
CA THR A 295 2.80 14.92 -7.59
C THR A 295 2.63 15.14 -6.08
N MET A 296 3.28 14.33 -5.26
CA MET A 296 3.18 14.49 -3.80
C MET A 296 3.70 15.85 -3.33
N MET A 297 4.70 16.40 -4.03
CA MET A 297 5.27 17.72 -3.74
C MET A 297 4.53 18.87 -4.47
N ASP A 298 3.52 18.58 -5.30
CA ASP A 298 2.82 19.60 -6.10
C ASP A 298 1.86 20.44 -5.23
N PRO A 299 2.07 21.77 -5.13
CA PRO A 299 1.16 22.65 -4.41
C PRO A 299 -0.28 22.63 -4.96
N ASP A 300 -0.45 22.38 -6.26
CA ASP A 300 -1.78 22.33 -6.87
C ASP A 300 -2.52 21.05 -6.48
N PHE A 301 -1.81 19.92 -6.32
CA PHE A 301 -2.39 18.71 -5.76
C PHE A 301 -2.82 18.91 -4.31
N LYS A 302 -1.99 19.54 -3.49
CA LYS A 302 -2.33 19.89 -2.10
C LYS A 302 -3.58 20.80 -2.02
N LYS A 303 -3.66 21.83 -2.87
CA LYS A 303 -4.84 22.69 -2.97
C LYS A 303 -6.09 21.92 -3.39
N PHE A 304 -5.95 20.99 -4.33
CA PHE A 304 -7.06 20.13 -4.76
C PHE A 304 -7.59 19.30 -3.59
N LEU A 305 -6.73 18.59 -2.84
CA LEU A 305 -7.15 17.80 -1.67
C LEU A 305 -7.94 18.65 -0.67
N THR A 306 -7.42 19.85 -0.35
CA THR A 306 -8.08 20.77 0.57
C THR A 306 -9.43 21.26 0.03
N LYS A 307 -9.50 21.65 -1.25
CA LYS A 307 -10.73 22.16 -1.90
C LYS A 307 -11.84 21.11 -1.93
N GLU A 308 -11.48 19.85 -2.20
CA GLU A 308 -12.44 18.75 -2.25
C GLU A 308 -12.77 18.17 -0.86
N GLY A 309 -12.18 18.71 0.21
CA GLY A 309 -12.40 18.24 1.57
C GLY A 309 -11.90 16.81 1.81
N ILE A 310 -10.90 16.36 1.05
CA ILE A 310 -10.33 15.03 1.19
C ILE A 310 -9.42 15.00 2.42
N ILE A 311 -9.69 14.08 3.34
CA ILE A 311 -8.96 13.93 4.60
C ILE A 311 -7.80 12.97 4.39
N VAL A 312 -6.57 13.39 4.68
CA VAL A 312 -5.40 12.51 4.68
C VAL A 312 -5.17 11.96 6.08
N THR A 313 -5.10 10.63 6.20
CA THR A 313 -4.88 9.90 7.45
C THR A 313 -3.72 8.92 7.33
N THR A 314 -3.48 8.13 8.39
CA THR A 314 -2.43 7.12 8.51
C THR A 314 -2.96 5.86 9.19
N PHE A 315 -2.29 4.71 9.05
CA PHE A 315 -2.65 3.52 9.82
C PHE A 315 -2.47 3.72 11.32
N ARG A 316 -1.49 4.51 11.75
CA ARG A 316 -1.33 4.89 13.16
C ARG A 316 -2.59 5.58 13.69
N GLU A 317 -3.08 6.61 12.98
CA GLU A 317 -4.31 7.32 13.37
C GLU A 317 -5.53 6.39 13.34
N LEU A 318 -5.67 5.54 12.31
CA LEU A 318 -6.77 4.58 12.24
C LEU A 318 -6.74 3.60 13.41
N SER A 319 -5.55 3.14 13.83
CA SER A 319 -5.40 2.26 14.99
C SER A 319 -5.76 2.94 16.31
N GLU A 320 -5.37 4.21 16.47
CA GLU A 320 -5.75 5.01 17.65
C GLU A 320 -7.27 5.22 17.70
N ARG A 321 -7.89 5.56 16.57
CA ARG A 321 -9.34 5.69 16.46
C ARG A 321 -10.04 4.35 16.76
N ARG A 322 -9.51 3.22 16.26
CA ARG A 322 -10.07 1.89 16.46
C ARG A 322 -10.06 1.49 17.94
N LYS A 323 -9.00 1.82 18.70
CA LYS A 323 -8.93 1.58 20.15
C LYS A 323 -10.00 2.35 20.93
N ASN A 324 -10.41 3.51 20.44
CA ASN A 324 -11.39 4.38 21.08
C ASN A 324 -12.85 4.07 20.65
N THR A 325 -13.05 3.11 19.74
CA THR A 325 -14.41 2.68 19.36
C THR A 325 -14.84 1.50 20.22
N ASN A 326 -15.95 1.67 20.94
CA ASN A 326 -16.57 0.64 21.79
C ASN A 326 -17.42 -0.34 20.95
N TYR A 327 -16.81 -1.07 20.00
CA TYR A 327 -17.51 -2.12 19.22
C TYR A 327 -16.67 -3.37 19.11
#